data_157cf88e442358bb84f45a476b91ba98
#
_entry.id   157cf88e442358bb84f45a476b91ba98
#
_cell.length_a   1.000
_cell.length_b   1.000
_cell.length_c   1.000
_cell.angle_alpha   90.00
_cell.angle_beta   90.00
_cell.angle_gamma   90.00
#
_symmetry.space_group_name_H-M   'P 1'
#
loop_
_entity.id
_entity.type
_entity.pdbx_description
1 polymer ?
#
loop_
_entity_poly.entity_id
_entity_poly.type
_entity_poly.pdbx_seq_one_letter_code
_entity_poly.pdbx_strand_id
1 'polypeptide(L)'
;QTIVSSSELKKGDVVLVSAGEIIPNDGEGIEGIASVDESALTGESMPVEKNVGDKAVSATILTGGYLELTADRVGADTTLSQIIQLMEQAASGKAPISRLADKISAVFVPVVISIALLAAILWAAVGGMGVRFCLSIAIAVLVISCPCALGLATPVAITVATGKAAEQGILVKSAASLELMGRVDAVVLDKTGTVTEGKPRVTDVLCAGGMDEDTLLSAAAALEKPSEHPLAGAIVAEAEKRGLALRPVSDFAAVAGGGVAARAEGTLLLAGNEAFMETSGVAVSEEMKSGAARLAEDGKTPLFIAAGTSLLGVIAVA
;
A
#
# COMPACT_ATOMS: atom_id res chain seq x y z
N GLN A 1 -29.59 11.70 16.44
CA GLN A 1 -28.66 10.72 15.87
C GLN A 1 -29.40 9.43 15.57
N THR A 2 -29.22 8.88 14.38
CA THR A 2 -29.84 7.62 13.94
C THR A 2 -28.76 6.76 13.30
N ILE A 3 -28.71 5.49 13.66
CA ILE A 3 -27.79 4.53 13.01
C ILE A 3 -28.43 4.09 11.70
N VAL A 4 -27.71 4.30 10.60
CA VAL A 4 -28.12 3.93 9.24
C VAL A 4 -27.06 3.09 8.57
N SER A 5 -27.44 2.31 7.55
CA SER A 5 -26.46 1.62 6.72
C SER A 5 -25.65 2.61 5.88
N SER A 6 -24.35 2.35 5.67
CA SER A 6 -23.52 3.16 4.79
C SER A 6 -24.08 3.29 3.36
N SER A 7 -24.86 2.31 2.92
CA SER A 7 -25.56 2.30 1.62
C SER A 7 -26.74 3.29 1.54
N GLU A 8 -27.23 3.77 2.66
CA GLU A 8 -28.36 4.72 2.74
C GLU A 8 -27.89 6.17 2.85
N LEU A 9 -26.60 6.41 3.03
CA LEU A 9 -25.99 7.74 3.11
C LEU A 9 -26.18 8.50 1.81
N LYS A 10 -26.48 9.79 1.95
CA LYS A 10 -26.64 10.74 0.84
C LYS A 10 -25.62 11.87 0.96
N LYS A 11 -25.28 12.45 -0.17
CA LYS A 11 -24.46 13.66 -0.20
C LYS A 11 -25.11 14.76 0.63
N GLY A 12 -24.35 15.36 1.52
CA GLY A 12 -24.78 16.40 2.47
C GLY A 12 -25.23 15.88 3.83
N ASP A 13 -25.32 14.55 4.03
CA ASP A 13 -25.57 14.00 5.37
C ASP A 13 -24.37 14.26 6.29
N VAL A 14 -24.66 14.47 7.57
CA VAL A 14 -23.64 14.62 8.60
C VAL A 14 -23.44 13.26 9.28
N VAL A 15 -22.21 12.77 9.28
CA VAL A 15 -21.83 11.47 9.84
C VAL A 15 -20.87 11.68 11.00
N LEU A 16 -21.19 11.11 12.16
CA LEU A 16 -20.31 11.04 13.32
C LEU A 16 -19.53 9.72 13.27
N VAL A 17 -18.19 9.82 13.33
CA VAL A 17 -17.27 8.68 13.39
C VAL A 17 -16.45 8.77 14.65
N SER A 18 -16.36 7.67 15.39
CA SER A 18 -15.62 7.56 16.66
C SER A 18 -14.37 6.70 16.49
N ALA A 19 -13.47 6.77 17.48
CA ALA A 19 -12.26 5.95 17.48
C ALA A 19 -12.58 4.45 17.34
N GLY A 20 -11.86 3.75 16.47
CA GLY A 20 -12.05 2.35 16.11
C GLY A 20 -13.03 2.14 14.95
N GLU A 21 -13.72 3.17 14.47
CA GLU A 21 -14.66 3.06 13.35
C GLU A 21 -14.02 3.40 12.01
N ILE A 22 -14.58 2.82 10.95
CA ILE A 22 -14.18 3.08 9.56
C ILE A 22 -15.00 4.27 9.05
N ILE A 23 -14.34 5.23 8.40
CA ILE A 23 -14.99 6.34 7.72
C ILE A 23 -15.77 5.81 6.52
N PRO A 24 -17.12 5.95 6.48
CA PRO A 24 -17.97 5.27 5.50
C PRO A 24 -18.02 5.95 4.13
N ASN A 25 -17.67 7.24 4.06
CA ASN A 25 -17.79 8.08 2.86
C ASN A 25 -16.68 9.13 2.80
N ASP A 26 -16.44 9.71 1.62
CA ASP A 26 -15.56 10.87 1.54
C ASP A 26 -16.32 12.12 2.03
N GLY A 27 -15.62 12.98 2.77
CA GLY A 27 -16.26 14.19 3.33
C GLY A 27 -15.26 15.20 3.87
N GLU A 28 -15.79 16.27 4.42
CA GLU A 28 -15.04 17.34 5.08
C GLU A 28 -15.45 17.42 6.56
N GLY A 29 -14.47 17.49 7.44
CA GLY A 29 -14.67 17.60 8.87
C GLY A 29 -15.34 18.92 9.25
N ILE A 30 -16.43 18.86 10.01
CA ILE A 30 -17.18 20.04 10.48
C ILE A 30 -17.05 20.25 11.99
N GLU A 31 -16.77 19.18 12.75
CA GLU A 31 -16.55 19.24 14.19
C GLU A 31 -15.65 18.08 14.65
N GLY A 32 -14.83 18.32 15.67
CA GLY A 32 -13.98 17.32 16.29
C GLY A 32 -12.51 17.41 15.87
N ILE A 33 -11.69 16.56 16.49
CA ILE A 33 -10.27 16.33 16.16
C ILE A 33 -10.07 14.81 16.22
N ALA A 34 -9.46 14.27 15.17
CA ALA A 34 -9.26 12.84 15.06
C ALA A 34 -7.88 12.49 14.48
N SER A 35 -7.32 11.40 14.97
CA SER A 35 -6.20 10.72 14.30
C SER A 35 -6.73 9.64 13.39
N VAL A 36 -6.39 9.68 12.12
CA VAL A 36 -6.92 8.79 11.07
C VAL A 36 -5.79 7.99 10.43
N ASP A 37 -5.92 6.68 10.45
CA ASP A 37 -5.04 5.77 9.70
C ASP A 37 -5.49 5.72 8.25
N GLU A 38 -4.69 6.30 7.37
CA GLU A 38 -4.88 6.31 5.92
C GLU A 38 -3.98 5.29 5.20
N SER A 39 -3.33 4.38 5.93
CA SER A 39 -2.33 3.44 5.40
C SER A 39 -2.87 2.55 4.28
N ALA A 40 -4.14 2.18 4.31
CA ALA A 40 -4.80 1.41 3.26
C ALA A 40 -4.83 2.12 1.89
N LEU A 41 -4.74 3.44 1.86
CA LEU A 41 -4.76 4.27 0.65
C LEU A 41 -3.39 4.85 0.30
N THR A 42 -2.68 5.34 1.31
CA THR A 42 -1.40 6.04 1.14
C THR A 42 -0.17 5.13 1.30
N GLY A 43 -0.33 3.99 2.00
CA GLY A 43 0.75 3.12 2.43
C GLY A 43 1.54 3.66 3.64
N GLU A 44 1.26 4.89 4.10
CA GLU A 44 1.95 5.50 5.23
C GLU A 44 1.36 4.98 6.56
N SER A 45 2.19 4.38 7.41
CA SER A 45 1.74 3.79 8.68
C SER A 45 1.46 4.82 9.78
N MET A 46 1.85 6.09 9.58
CA MET A 46 1.62 7.15 10.56
C MET A 46 0.21 7.70 10.42
N PRO A 47 -0.60 7.70 11.49
CA PRO A 47 -1.91 8.34 11.47
C PRO A 47 -1.79 9.83 11.19
N VAL A 48 -2.73 10.35 10.42
CA VAL A 48 -2.82 11.76 10.06
C VAL A 48 -3.84 12.44 10.98
N GLU A 49 -3.45 13.56 11.59
CA GLU A 49 -4.37 14.36 12.38
C GLU A 49 -5.33 15.11 11.44
N LYS A 50 -6.63 14.99 11.70
CA LYS A 50 -7.70 15.69 10.96
C LYS A 50 -8.42 16.65 11.89
N ASN A 51 -8.52 17.88 11.43
CA ASN A 51 -9.21 18.98 12.07
C ASN A 51 -10.43 19.41 11.27
N VAL A 52 -11.18 20.36 11.81
CA VAL A 52 -12.28 20.98 11.07
C VAL A 52 -11.78 21.62 9.77
N GLY A 53 -12.44 21.32 8.66
CA GLY A 53 -12.05 21.75 7.31
C GLY A 53 -11.14 20.77 6.57
N ASP A 54 -10.60 19.74 7.23
CA ASP A 54 -9.79 18.72 6.58
C ASP A 54 -10.66 17.67 5.88
N LYS A 55 -10.12 17.14 4.78
CA LYS A 55 -10.79 16.06 4.02
C LYS A 55 -10.52 14.72 4.66
N ALA A 56 -11.57 13.95 4.83
CA ALA A 56 -11.55 12.56 5.26
C ALA A 56 -11.97 11.66 4.09
N VAL A 57 -11.29 10.51 3.94
CA VAL A 57 -11.49 9.59 2.82
C VAL A 57 -12.13 8.30 3.32
N SER A 58 -13.05 7.75 2.55
CA SER A 58 -13.70 6.48 2.86
C SER A 58 -12.72 5.33 3.00
N ALA A 59 -13.07 4.35 3.84
CA ALA A 59 -12.27 3.16 4.19
C ALA A 59 -10.98 3.44 4.97
N THR A 60 -10.74 4.64 5.45
CA THR A 60 -9.72 4.94 6.46
C THR A 60 -10.28 4.71 7.86
N ILE A 61 -9.41 4.46 8.83
CA ILE A 61 -9.79 4.09 10.20
C ILE A 61 -9.49 5.23 11.17
N LEU A 62 -10.47 5.63 11.95
CA LEU A 62 -10.27 6.61 13.00
C LEU A 62 -9.61 5.92 14.21
N THR A 63 -8.34 6.22 14.49
CA THR A 63 -7.57 5.58 15.57
C THR A 63 -7.67 6.31 16.90
N GLY A 64 -8.08 7.58 16.90
CA GLY A 64 -8.25 8.36 18.14
C GLY A 64 -9.12 9.59 17.93
N GLY A 65 -9.81 10.03 18.96
CA GLY A 65 -10.71 11.18 18.92
C GLY A 65 -12.08 10.87 18.34
N TYR A 66 -12.73 11.88 17.79
CA TYR A 66 -13.98 11.77 17.01
C TYR A 66 -14.00 12.82 15.91
N LEU A 67 -14.76 12.57 14.86
CA LEU A 67 -14.94 13.50 13.74
C LEU A 67 -16.39 13.48 13.27
N GLU A 68 -17.03 14.65 13.23
CA GLU A 68 -18.24 14.86 12.46
C GLU A 68 -17.86 15.36 11.07
N LEU A 69 -18.35 14.69 10.03
CA LEU A 69 -18.02 15.03 8.65
C LEU A 69 -19.29 15.16 7.80
N THR A 70 -19.27 16.12 6.89
CA THR A 70 -20.32 16.24 5.86
C THR A 70 -19.96 15.36 4.68
N ALA A 71 -20.87 14.47 4.29
CA ALA A 71 -20.67 13.56 3.18
C ALA A 71 -20.62 14.30 1.83
N ASP A 72 -19.47 14.30 1.16
CA ASP A 72 -19.28 14.87 -0.17
C ASP A 72 -19.52 13.85 -1.29
N ARG A 73 -19.01 12.62 -1.09
CA ARG A 73 -19.14 11.50 -2.02
C ARG A 73 -19.56 10.26 -1.27
N VAL A 74 -20.53 9.54 -1.83
CA VAL A 74 -21.14 8.35 -1.20
C VAL A 74 -21.20 7.18 -2.19
N GLY A 75 -21.20 5.97 -1.69
CA GLY A 75 -21.39 4.75 -2.48
C GLY A 75 -20.34 4.59 -3.60
N ALA A 76 -20.79 4.50 -4.85
CA ALA A 76 -19.92 4.29 -6.00
C ALA A 76 -19.02 5.48 -6.35
N ASP A 77 -19.34 6.68 -5.86
CA ASP A 77 -18.59 7.91 -6.14
C ASP A 77 -17.45 8.16 -5.15
N THR A 78 -17.31 7.32 -4.11
CA THR A 78 -16.21 7.43 -3.15
C THR A 78 -14.85 7.18 -3.80
N THR A 79 -13.81 7.78 -3.25
CA THR A 79 -12.42 7.62 -3.72
C THR A 79 -12.01 6.15 -3.79
N LEU A 80 -12.33 5.35 -2.76
CA LEU A 80 -12.06 3.91 -2.77
C LEU A 80 -12.79 3.20 -3.92
N SER A 81 -14.08 3.48 -4.13
CA SER A 81 -14.85 2.86 -5.22
C SER A 81 -14.28 3.18 -6.59
N GLN A 82 -13.80 4.41 -6.80
CA GLN A 82 -13.14 4.82 -8.05
C GLN A 82 -11.81 4.08 -8.25
N ILE A 83 -11.00 3.89 -7.19
CA ILE A 83 -9.75 3.12 -7.25
C ILE A 83 -10.05 1.66 -7.64
N ILE A 84 -11.06 1.03 -7.02
CA ILE A 84 -11.48 -0.34 -7.34
C ILE A 84 -11.89 -0.45 -8.81
N GLN A 85 -12.71 0.47 -9.33
CA GLN A 85 -13.11 0.49 -10.74
C GLN A 85 -11.92 0.63 -11.69
N LEU A 86 -10.95 1.49 -11.39
CA LEU A 86 -9.73 1.64 -12.18
C LEU A 86 -8.90 0.35 -12.18
N MET A 87 -8.80 -0.32 -11.04
CA MET A 87 -8.10 -1.61 -10.92
C MET A 87 -8.79 -2.71 -11.75
N GLU A 88 -10.12 -2.81 -11.72
CA GLU A 88 -10.89 -3.77 -12.52
C GLU A 88 -10.74 -3.52 -14.02
N GLN A 89 -10.79 -2.27 -14.46
CA GLN A 89 -10.54 -1.88 -15.85
C GLN A 89 -9.13 -2.24 -16.31
N ALA A 90 -8.13 -2.00 -15.46
CA ALA A 90 -6.73 -2.36 -15.75
C ALA A 90 -6.53 -3.87 -15.84
N ALA A 91 -7.20 -4.67 -15.00
CA ALA A 91 -7.08 -6.13 -14.96
C ALA A 91 -7.71 -6.83 -16.17
N SER A 92 -8.70 -6.23 -16.85
CA SER A 92 -9.45 -6.85 -17.94
C SER A 92 -8.78 -6.76 -19.32
N GLY A 93 -7.62 -6.12 -19.46
CA GLY A 93 -6.95 -5.85 -20.72
C GLY A 93 -6.20 -7.05 -21.31
N LYS A 94 -6.56 -7.52 -22.56
CA LYS A 94 -5.72 -8.44 -23.34
C LYS A 94 -4.44 -7.75 -23.81
N ALA A 95 -3.33 -8.50 -23.89
CA ALA A 95 -2.07 -7.99 -24.42
C ALA A 95 -2.24 -7.41 -25.84
N PRO A 96 -1.63 -6.26 -26.16
CA PRO A 96 -1.71 -5.64 -27.48
C PRO A 96 -1.29 -6.58 -28.63
N ILE A 97 -0.23 -7.36 -28.45
CA ILE A 97 0.27 -8.31 -29.43
C ILE A 97 -0.72 -9.45 -29.70
N SER A 98 -1.44 -9.93 -28.68
CA SER A 98 -2.47 -10.96 -28.87
C SER A 98 -3.64 -10.44 -29.70
N ARG A 99 -4.06 -9.19 -29.48
CA ARG A 99 -5.10 -8.52 -30.29
C ARG A 99 -4.68 -8.33 -31.74
N LEU A 100 -3.41 -8.01 -31.98
CA LEU A 100 -2.87 -7.89 -33.32
C LEU A 100 -2.83 -9.26 -34.01
N ALA A 101 -2.39 -10.32 -33.34
CA ALA A 101 -2.40 -11.68 -33.80
C ALA A 101 -3.80 -12.17 -34.20
N ASP A 102 -4.79 -11.92 -33.34
CA ASP A 102 -6.20 -12.25 -33.60
C ASP A 102 -6.72 -11.52 -34.83
N LYS A 103 -6.40 -10.22 -35.03
CA LYS A 103 -6.82 -9.40 -36.15
C LYS A 103 -6.19 -9.87 -37.46
N ILE A 104 -4.90 -10.21 -37.45
CA ILE A 104 -4.20 -10.77 -38.62
C ILE A 104 -4.79 -12.12 -38.98
N SER A 105 -4.99 -13.02 -38.03
CA SER A 105 -5.54 -14.36 -38.27
C SER A 105 -6.97 -14.31 -38.81
N ALA A 106 -7.79 -13.37 -38.36
CA ALA A 106 -9.17 -13.19 -38.84
C ALA A 106 -9.25 -12.90 -40.38
N VAL A 107 -8.23 -12.26 -40.95
CA VAL A 107 -8.15 -11.99 -42.41
C VAL A 107 -7.38 -13.08 -43.10
N PHE A 108 -6.26 -13.49 -42.53
CA PHE A 108 -5.32 -14.43 -43.14
C PHE A 108 -5.94 -15.83 -43.39
N VAL A 109 -6.64 -16.36 -42.38
CA VAL A 109 -7.23 -17.72 -42.47
C VAL A 109 -8.26 -17.84 -43.59
N PRO A 110 -9.26 -16.96 -43.73
CA PRO A 110 -10.20 -16.99 -44.86
C PRO A 110 -9.50 -16.86 -46.22
N VAL A 111 -8.47 -16.01 -46.32
CA VAL A 111 -7.71 -15.83 -47.58
C VAL A 111 -6.98 -17.11 -47.95
N VAL A 112 -6.30 -17.75 -47.02
CA VAL A 112 -5.57 -19.02 -47.30
C VAL A 112 -6.55 -20.15 -47.66
N ILE A 113 -7.68 -20.25 -46.98
CA ILE A 113 -8.74 -21.24 -47.33
C ILE A 113 -9.22 -20.98 -48.75
N SER A 114 -9.45 -19.74 -49.15
CA SER A 114 -9.87 -19.39 -50.51
C SER A 114 -8.84 -19.76 -51.53
N ILE A 115 -7.55 -19.52 -51.27
CA ILE A 115 -6.44 -19.90 -52.16
C ILE A 115 -6.35 -21.42 -52.26
N ALA A 116 -6.46 -22.17 -51.19
CA ALA A 116 -6.41 -23.64 -51.18
C ALA A 116 -7.55 -24.25 -52.02
N LEU A 117 -8.77 -23.71 -51.86
CA LEU A 117 -9.92 -24.15 -52.67
C LEU A 117 -9.75 -23.80 -54.14
N LEU A 118 -9.29 -22.60 -54.44
CA LEU A 118 -9.04 -22.17 -55.83
C LEU A 118 -7.98 -23.02 -56.49
N ALA A 119 -6.87 -23.35 -55.82
CA ALA A 119 -5.83 -24.23 -56.27
C ALA A 119 -6.37 -25.65 -56.57
N ALA A 120 -7.16 -26.21 -55.65
CA ALA A 120 -7.78 -27.51 -55.83
C ALA A 120 -8.72 -27.55 -57.07
N ILE A 121 -9.55 -26.51 -57.23
CA ILE A 121 -10.48 -26.39 -58.38
C ILE A 121 -9.71 -26.25 -59.69
N LEU A 122 -8.68 -25.42 -59.76
CA LEU A 122 -7.86 -25.24 -60.98
C LEU A 122 -7.19 -26.54 -61.39
N TRP A 123 -6.61 -27.29 -60.46
CA TRP A 123 -5.99 -28.59 -60.81
C TRP A 123 -7.03 -29.64 -61.18
N ALA A 124 -8.23 -29.62 -60.64
CA ALA A 124 -9.32 -30.49 -61.07
C ALA A 124 -9.83 -30.13 -62.46
N ALA A 125 -10.08 -28.82 -62.71
CA ALA A 125 -10.72 -28.35 -63.96
C ALA A 125 -9.75 -28.27 -65.16
N VAL A 126 -8.54 -27.74 -64.93
CA VAL A 126 -7.55 -27.52 -66.04
C VAL A 126 -6.53 -28.66 -66.12
N GLY A 127 -6.09 -29.17 -64.96
CA GLY A 127 -5.06 -30.24 -64.92
C GLY A 127 -5.60 -31.65 -65.16
N GLY A 128 -6.92 -31.86 -65.10
CA GLY A 128 -7.52 -33.20 -65.23
C GLY A 128 -7.07 -34.22 -64.18
N MET A 129 -6.53 -33.71 -63.06
CA MET A 129 -5.95 -34.52 -61.98
C MET A 129 -7.01 -35.15 -61.10
N GLY A 130 -6.76 -36.36 -60.60
CA GLY A 130 -7.69 -37.06 -59.73
C GLY A 130 -7.88 -36.36 -58.39
N VAL A 131 -9.01 -36.59 -57.78
CA VAL A 131 -9.42 -35.98 -56.48
C VAL A 131 -8.35 -36.07 -55.41
N ARG A 132 -7.62 -37.17 -55.35
CA ARG A 132 -6.53 -37.39 -54.37
C ARG A 132 -5.41 -36.36 -54.52
N PHE A 133 -5.02 -36.01 -55.74
CA PHE A 133 -4.00 -35.00 -55.99
C PHE A 133 -4.50 -33.60 -55.61
N CYS A 134 -5.70 -33.24 -56.05
CA CYS A 134 -6.32 -31.94 -55.73
C CYS A 134 -6.43 -31.73 -54.23
N LEU A 135 -6.83 -32.74 -53.47
CA LEU A 135 -6.93 -32.69 -52.01
C LEU A 135 -5.52 -32.55 -51.37
N SER A 136 -4.51 -33.25 -51.88
CA SER A 136 -3.12 -33.10 -51.41
C SER A 136 -2.60 -31.68 -51.58
N ILE A 137 -2.89 -31.02 -52.73
CA ILE A 137 -2.52 -29.61 -52.95
C ILE A 137 -3.23 -28.70 -51.99
N ALA A 138 -4.55 -28.86 -51.78
CA ALA A 138 -5.29 -28.04 -50.83
C ALA A 138 -4.72 -28.16 -49.41
N ILE A 139 -4.46 -29.39 -48.95
CA ILE A 139 -3.86 -29.65 -47.65
C ILE A 139 -2.45 -29.04 -47.55
N ALA A 140 -1.63 -29.17 -48.57
CA ALA A 140 -0.29 -28.61 -48.61
C ALA A 140 -0.31 -27.06 -48.43
N VAL A 141 -1.21 -26.38 -49.16
CA VAL A 141 -1.40 -24.93 -49.04
C VAL A 141 -1.82 -24.54 -47.61
N LEU A 142 -2.76 -25.25 -47.04
CA LEU A 142 -3.24 -24.98 -45.68
C LEU A 142 -2.14 -25.20 -44.63
N VAL A 143 -1.39 -26.30 -44.74
CA VAL A 143 -0.34 -26.64 -43.76
C VAL A 143 0.85 -25.69 -43.84
N ILE A 144 1.32 -25.37 -45.06
CA ILE A 144 2.49 -24.48 -45.26
C ILE A 144 2.15 -23.04 -44.84
N SER A 145 0.92 -22.61 -45.04
CA SER A 145 0.47 -21.25 -44.71
C SER A 145 0.07 -21.06 -43.25
N CYS A 146 0.28 -22.05 -42.40
CA CYS A 146 -0.09 -21.91 -40.98
C CYS A 146 0.69 -20.76 -40.28
N PRO A 147 0.04 -19.76 -39.68
CA PRO A 147 0.71 -18.73 -38.91
C PRO A 147 1.02 -19.21 -37.47
N CYS A 148 1.55 -20.44 -37.34
CA CYS A 148 1.74 -21.13 -36.07
C CYS A 148 2.65 -20.34 -35.11
N ALA A 149 3.63 -19.61 -35.64
CA ALA A 149 4.49 -18.73 -34.83
C ALA A 149 3.70 -17.60 -34.19
N LEU A 150 2.70 -17.06 -34.85
CA LEU A 150 1.89 -15.97 -34.32
C LEU A 150 0.83 -16.46 -33.30
N GLY A 151 0.25 -17.63 -33.52
CA GLY A 151 -0.83 -18.20 -32.72
C GLY A 151 -0.36 -18.93 -31.45
N LEU A 152 0.80 -19.56 -31.47
CA LEU A 152 1.29 -20.40 -30.36
C LEU A 152 2.55 -19.86 -29.67
N ALA A 153 3.51 -19.31 -30.42
CA ALA A 153 4.80 -18.93 -29.84
C ALA A 153 4.67 -17.80 -28.86
N THR A 154 3.83 -16.79 -29.12
CA THR A 154 3.65 -15.64 -28.22
C THR A 154 2.96 -16.04 -26.91
N PRO A 155 1.81 -16.75 -26.89
CA PRO A 155 1.22 -17.24 -25.64
C PRO A 155 2.15 -18.12 -24.83
N VAL A 156 2.89 -19.04 -25.47
CA VAL A 156 3.87 -19.90 -24.79
C VAL A 156 5.00 -19.08 -24.18
N ALA A 157 5.56 -18.11 -24.91
CA ALA A 157 6.62 -17.25 -24.39
C ALA A 157 6.13 -16.44 -23.16
N ILE A 158 4.91 -15.91 -23.19
CA ILE A 158 4.30 -15.19 -22.07
C ILE A 158 4.13 -16.12 -20.87
N THR A 159 3.61 -17.33 -21.09
CA THR A 159 3.41 -18.32 -20.01
C THR A 159 4.74 -18.70 -19.36
N VAL A 160 5.76 -18.99 -20.14
CA VAL A 160 7.10 -19.34 -19.64
C VAL A 160 7.71 -18.15 -18.89
N ALA A 161 7.63 -16.93 -19.46
CA ALA A 161 8.16 -15.72 -18.80
C ALA A 161 7.45 -15.42 -17.49
N THR A 162 6.11 -15.57 -17.45
CA THR A 162 5.32 -15.39 -16.23
C THR A 162 5.68 -16.43 -15.16
N GLY A 163 5.87 -17.69 -15.56
CA GLY A 163 6.32 -18.75 -14.66
C GLY A 163 7.70 -18.46 -14.07
N LYS A 164 8.65 -18.05 -14.91
CA LYS A 164 10.00 -17.65 -14.45
C LYS A 164 9.98 -16.44 -13.53
N ALA A 165 9.14 -15.44 -13.81
CA ALA A 165 8.95 -14.29 -12.93
C ALA A 165 8.41 -14.73 -11.57
N ALA A 166 7.42 -15.62 -11.54
CA ALA A 166 6.83 -16.15 -10.32
C ALA A 166 7.85 -16.93 -9.45
N GLU A 167 8.77 -17.68 -10.06
CA GLU A 167 9.88 -18.34 -9.35
C GLU A 167 10.79 -17.34 -8.61
N GLN A 168 10.85 -16.09 -9.08
CA GLN A 168 11.60 -15.00 -8.45
C GLN A 168 10.73 -14.12 -7.54
N GLY A 169 9.50 -14.55 -7.23
CA GLY A 169 8.55 -13.78 -6.41
C GLY A 169 7.85 -12.63 -7.14
N ILE A 170 8.02 -12.51 -8.48
CA ILE A 170 7.43 -11.44 -9.28
C ILE A 170 6.10 -11.93 -9.87
N LEU A 171 4.99 -11.36 -9.43
CA LEU A 171 3.66 -11.68 -9.93
C LEU A 171 3.27 -10.74 -11.06
N VAL A 172 3.18 -11.28 -12.29
CA VAL A 172 2.77 -10.52 -13.48
C VAL A 172 1.25 -10.53 -13.58
N LYS A 173 0.61 -9.38 -13.41
CA LYS A 173 -0.86 -9.25 -13.45
C LYS A 173 -1.45 -9.31 -14.85
N SER A 174 -0.69 -8.93 -15.89
CA SER A 174 -1.17 -8.97 -17.26
C SER A 174 -0.06 -9.21 -18.27
N ALA A 175 -0.38 -9.89 -19.37
CA ALA A 175 0.55 -10.08 -20.50
C ALA A 175 0.94 -8.73 -21.17
N ALA A 176 0.06 -7.73 -21.09
CA ALA A 176 0.36 -6.38 -21.59
C ALA A 176 1.49 -5.72 -20.79
N SER A 177 1.47 -5.85 -19.46
CA SER A 177 2.55 -5.32 -18.60
C SER A 177 3.89 -5.96 -18.93
N LEU A 178 3.91 -7.28 -19.18
CA LEU A 178 5.13 -8.00 -19.54
C LEU A 178 5.68 -7.52 -20.89
N GLU A 179 4.81 -7.27 -21.87
CA GLU A 179 5.20 -6.76 -23.20
C GLU A 179 5.77 -5.33 -23.10
N LEU A 180 5.16 -4.47 -22.27
CA LEU A 180 5.57 -3.09 -22.10
C LEU A 180 6.89 -2.95 -21.32
N MET A 181 7.21 -3.88 -20.41
CA MET A 181 8.45 -3.85 -19.63
C MET A 181 9.72 -3.72 -20.48
N GLY A 182 9.73 -4.34 -21.69
CA GLY A 182 10.86 -4.24 -22.61
C GLY A 182 11.07 -2.86 -23.27
N ARG A 183 10.16 -1.90 -23.04
CA ARG A 183 10.17 -0.56 -23.62
C ARG A 183 10.18 0.56 -22.56
N VAL A 184 10.44 0.19 -21.31
CA VAL A 184 10.46 1.15 -20.20
C VAL A 184 11.73 1.97 -20.26
N ASP A 185 11.59 3.29 -20.36
CA ASP A 185 12.70 4.27 -20.36
C ASP A 185 12.83 4.97 -18.99
N ALA A 186 11.76 4.98 -18.18
CA ALA A 186 11.74 5.60 -16.86
C ALA A 186 11.00 4.71 -15.87
N VAL A 187 11.50 4.66 -14.63
CA VAL A 187 10.88 3.92 -13.52
C VAL A 187 10.53 4.91 -12.42
N VAL A 188 9.27 4.93 -12.01
CA VAL A 188 8.79 5.68 -10.85
C VAL A 188 8.49 4.67 -9.76
N LEU A 189 9.20 4.79 -8.64
CA LEU A 189 9.05 3.91 -7.48
C LEU A 189 8.27 4.63 -6.39
N ASP A 190 7.26 3.96 -5.84
CA ASP A 190 6.64 4.40 -4.60
C ASP A 190 7.62 4.23 -3.44
N LYS A 191 7.58 5.14 -2.45
CA LYS A 191 8.48 5.09 -1.29
C LYS A 191 8.08 3.95 -0.35
N THR A 192 6.82 3.99 0.12
CA THR A 192 6.38 3.17 1.25
C THR A 192 5.96 1.77 0.84
N GLY A 193 6.57 0.74 1.43
CA GLY A 193 6.31 -0.66 1.09
C GLY A 193 6.90 -1.12 -0.25
N THR A 194 7.57 -0.23 -1.00
CA THR A 194 8.27 -0.54 -2.26
C THR A 194 9.78 -0.32 -2.12
N VAL A 195 10.20 0.90 -1.79
CA VAL A 195 11.61 1.22 -1.50
C VAL A 195 11.92 0.95 -0.03
N THR A 196 10.94 1.17 0.85
CA THR A 196 11.01 0.86 2.28
C THR A 196 10.20 -0.40 2.60
N GLU A 197 10.47 -0.99 3.78
CA GLU A 197 9.73 -2.17 4.25
C GLU A 197 8.29 -1.88 4.69
N GLY A 198 7.92 -0.59 4.84
CA GLY A 198 6.60 -0.15 5.31
C GLY A 198 6.29 -0.52 6.76
N LYS A 199 7.32 -0.89 7.52
CA LYS A 199 7.23 -1.26 8.94
C LYS A 199 8.20 -0.43 9.74
N PRO A 200 7.73 0.46 10.62
CA PRO A 200 8.59 1.24 11.50
C PRO A 200 9.48 0.33 12.36
N ARG A 201 10.74 0.74 12.55
CA ARG A 201 11.72 0.05 13.41
C ARG A 201 12.51 1.05 14.21
N VAL A 202 12.92 0.69 15.42
CA VAL A 202 13.91 1.47 16.18
C VAL A 202 15.24 1.41 15.44
N THR A 203 15.78 2.57 15.10
CA THR A 203 17.05 2.70 14.37
C THR A 203 18.18 3.25 15.23
N ASP A 204 17.87 4.14 16.16
CA ASP A 204 18.86 4.79 17.03
C ASP A 204 18.30 5.00 18.44
N VAL A 205 19.21 4.94 19.41
CA VAL A 205 18.93 5.18 20.83
C VAL A 205 19.98 6.14 21.35
N LEU A 206 19.58 7.33 21.76
CA LEU A 206 20.44 8.36 22.35
C LEU A 206 20.13 8.47 23.84
N CYS A 207 21.04 8.01 24.68
CA CYS A 207 20.88 8.03 26.13
C CYS A 207 21.32 9.36 26.73
N ALA A 208 20.54 9.90 27.67
CA ALA A 208 20.92 11.07 28.44
C ALA A 208 21.62 10.66 29.75
N GLY A 209 22.62 11.44 30.19
CA GLY A 209 23.22 11.29 31.53
C GLY A 209 23.92 9.97 31.80
N GLY A 210 24.37 9.23 30.78
CA GLY A 210 25.06 7.95 30.97
C GLY A 210 24.12 6.76 31.26
N MET A 211 22.85 6.90 30.95
CA MET A 211 21.86 5.81 31.02
C MET A 211 22.23 4.68 30.05
N ASP A 212 21.86 3.45 30.41
CA ASP A 212 21.99 2.29 29.55
C ASP A 212 20.85 2.22 28.53
N GLU A 213 21.17 1.85 27.27
CA GLU A 213 20.21 1.76 26.18
C GLU A 213 19.04 0.81 26.49
N ASP A 214 19.32 -0.36 27.06
CA ASP A 214 18.32 -1.36 27.37
C ASP A 214 17.35 -0.88 28.47
N THR A 215 17.85 -0.09 29.42
CA THR A 215 17.02 0.55 30.45
C THR A 215 16.10 1.60 29.85
N LEU A 216 16.62 2.45 28.95
CA LEU A 216 15.82 3.44 28.22
C LEU A 216 14.74 2.78 27.37
N LEU A 217 15.14 1.77 26.59
CA LEU A 217 14.23 1.03 25.70
C LEU A 217 13.17 0.26 26.49
N SER A 218 13.52 -0.37 27.64
CA SER A 218 12.56 -1.05 28.51
C SER A 218 11.53 -0.09 29.10
N ALA A 219 11.96 1.11 29.53
CA ALA A 219 11.04 2.12 30.04
C ALA A 219 10.09 2.64 28.95
N ALA A 220 10.61 2.92 27.76
CA ALA A 220 9.82 3.35 26.61
C ALA A 220 8.83 2.28 26.18
N ALA A 221 9.27 1.03 26.06
CA ALA A 221 8.42 -0.08 25.65
C ALA A 221 7.32 -0.40 26.70
N ALA A 222 7.62 -0.27 27.98
CA ALA A 222 6.62 -0.42 29.05
C ALA A 222 5.52 0.65 28.94
N LEU A 223 5.90 1.90 28.67
CA LEU A 223 5.00 3.02 28.47
C LEU A 223 4.16 2.88 27.20
N GLU A 224 4.77 2.46 26.10
CA GLU A 224 4.14 2.36 24.77
C GLU A 224 3.31 1.07 24.57
N LYS A 225 3.47 0.06 25.43
CA LYS A 225 2.75 -1.22 25.30
C LYS A 225 1.22 -1.08 25.22
N PRO A 226 0.55 -0.16 25.93
CA PRO A 226 -0.89 0.06 25.80
C PRO A 226 -1.28 0.94 24.60
N SER A 227 -0.31 1.53 23.89
CA SER A 227 -0.53 2.44 22.77
C SER A 227 -0.78 1.66 21.47
N GLU A 228 -1.75 2.11 20.68
CA GLU A 228 -2.03 1.56 19.35
C GLU A 228 -1.24 2.27 18.22
N HIS A 229 -0.38 3.22 18.59
CA HIS A 229 0.39 3.99 17.62
C HIS A 229 1.45 3.11 16.92
N PRO A 230 1.68 3.23 15.59
CA PRO A 230 2.67 2.41 14.86
C PRO A 230 4.09 2.49 15.42
N LEU A 231 4.51 3.67 15.92
CA LEU A 231 5.82 3.85 16.57
C LEU A 231 5.93 3.05 17.87
N ALA A 232 4.83 2.94 18.62
CA ALA A 232 4.76 2.15 19.84
C ALA A 232 5.07 0.67 19.56
N GLY A 233 4.45 0.12 18.51
CA GLY A 233 4.70 -1.25 18.05
C GLY A 233 6.18 -1.50 17.73
N ALA A 234 6.85 -0.54 17.10
CA ALA A 234 8.28 -0.63 16.79
C ALA A 234 9.17 -0.68 18.05
N ILE A 235 8.88 0.15 19.04
CA ILE A 235 9.61 0.22 20.30
C ILE A 235 9.42 -1.07 21.12
N VAL A 236 8.18 -1.55 21.22
CA VAL A 236 7.85 -2.79 21.92
C VAL A 236 8.51 -3.99 21.25
N ALA A 237 8.44 -4.09 19.92
CA ALA A 237 9.07 -5.18 19.15
C ALA A 237 10.60 -5.22 19.32
N GLU A 238 11.28 -4.07 19.38
CA GLU A 238 12.73 -4.03 19.59
C GLU A 238 13.08 -4.43 21.04
N ALA A 239 12.30 -4.01 22.03
CA ALA A 239 12.49 -4.43 23.43
C ALA A 239 12.28 -5.95 23.61
N GLU A 240 11.26 -6.53 22.98
CA GLU A 240 11.00 -7.97 22.99
C GLU A 240 12.13 -8.75 22.30
N LYS A 241 12.62 -8.29 21.17
CA LYS A 241 13.75 -8.87 20.43
C LYS A 241 15.04 -8.88 21.26
N ARG A 242 15.26 -7.85 22.09
CA ARG A 242 16.38 -7.80 23.05
C ARG A 242 16.11 -8.61 24.33
N GLY A 243 14.93 -9.18 24.50
CA GLY A 243 14.54 -9.96 25.68
C GLY A 243 14.36 -9.11 26.94
N LEU A 244 14.01 -7.83 26.79
CA LEU A 244 13.88 -6.91 27.91
C LEU A 244 12.56 -7.13 28.66
N ALA A 245 12.62 -7.11 29.99
CA ALA A 245 11.43 -7.20 30.85
C ALA A 245 10.67 -5.86 30.85
N LEU A 246 9.39 -5.89 30.47
CA LEU A 246 8.53 -4.72 30.50
C LEU A 246 7.79 -4.62 31.83
N ARG A 247 7.94 -3.52 32.54
CA ARG A 247 7.23 -3.25 33.78
C ARG A 247 5.76 -2.91 33.50
N PRO A 248 4.82 -3.33 34.34
CA PRO A 248 3.43 -2.91 34.19
C PRO A 248 3.29 -1.41 34.43
N VAL A 249 2.44 -0.76 33.65
CA VAL A 249 2.11 0.65 33.80
C VAL A 249 0.64 0.82 34.18
N SER A 250 0.31 1.92 34.85
CA SER A 250 -1.06 2.36 35.19
C SER A 250 -1.28 3.78 34.71
N ASP A 251 -2.55 4.21 34.73
CA ASP A 251 -2.95 5.60 34.40
C ASP A 251 -2.44 6.03 33.02
N PHE A 252 -2.51 5.15 32.02
CA PHE A 252 -2.11 5.45 30.64
C PHE A 252 -3.01 6.54 30.06
N ALA A 253 -2.41 7.56 29.49
CA ALA A 253 -3.08 8.65 28.80
C ALA A 253 -2.32 9.02 27.51
N ALA A 254 -3.04 9.12 26.41
CA ALA A 254 -2.50 9.63 25.14
C ALA A 254 -2.92 11.10 24.98
N VAL A 255 -1.97 11.93 24.53
CA VAL A 255 -2.19 13.35 24.20
C VAL A 255 -2.01 13.48 22.67
N ALA A 256 -3.12 13.78 22.01
CA ALA A 256 -3.11 13.93 20.53
C ALA A 256 -2.05 14.94 20.08
N GLY A 257 -1.25 14.58 19.07
CA GLY A 257 -0.17 15.41 18.54
C GLY A 257 1.02 15.64 19.49
N GLY A 258 0.99 15.11 20.71
CA GLY A 258 2.03 15.32 21.74
C GLY A 258 2.81 14.06 22.07
N GLY A 259 2.13 13.06 22.63
CA GLY A 259 2.76 11.86 23.13
C GLY A 259 1.89 11.07 24.09
N VAL A 260 2.51 10.22 24.88
CA VAL A 260 1.84 9.38 25.89
C VAL A 260 2.46 9.53 27.27
N ALA A 261 1.64 9.33 28.29
CA ALA A 261 2.03 9.35 29.69
C ALA A 261 1.45 8.13 30.42
N ALA A 262 2.21 7.54 31.34
CA ALA A 262 1.71 6.51 32.26
C ALA A 262 2.55 6.48 33.53
N ARG A 263 2.11 5.73 34.56
CA ARG A 263 2.87 5.52 35.77
C ARG A 263 3.44 4.11 35.85
N ALA A 264 4.75 4.03 36.08
CA ALA A 264 5.41 2.78 36.41
C ALA A 264 5.98 2.87 37.83
N GLU A 265 5.57 1.99 38.75
CA GLU A 265 6.03 1.96 40.16
C GLU A 265 5.94 3.33 40.83
N GLY A 266 4.88 4.09 40.56
CA GLY A 266 4.65 5.42 41.09
C GLY A 266 5.38 6.57 40.39
N THR A 267 6.32 6.28 39.49
CA THR A 267 7.03 7.28 38.66
C THR A 267 6.25 7.56 37.39
N LEU A 268 6.07 8.84 37.05
CA LEU A 268 5.46 9.25 35.80
C LEU A 268 6.46 9.05 34.66
N LEU A 269 6.11 8.25 33.67
CA LEU A 269 6.85 8.09 32.43
C LEU A 269 6.16 8.90 31.33
N LEU A 270 6.95 9.51 30.46
CA LEU A 270 6.50 10.32 29.34
C LEU A 270 7.25 9.88 28.08
N ALA A 271 6.53 9.77 26.96
CA ALA A 271 7.12 9.61 25.63
C ALA A 271 6.40 10.54 24.66
N GLY A 272 7.15 11.28 23.83
CA GLY A 272 6.53 12.19 22.88
C GLY A 272 7.52 13.14 22.21
N ASN A 273 6.98 14.18 21.58
CA ASN A 273 7.78 15.20 20.90
C ASN A 273 8.37 16.22 21.90
N GLU A 274 9.24 17.09 21.42
CA GLU A 274 9.90 18.12 22.22
C GLU A 274 8.90 19.05 22.93
N ALA A 275 7.88 19.50 22.21
CA ALA A 275 6.85 20.40 22.76
C ALA A 275 6.07 19.73 23.92
N PHE A 276 5.82 18.44 23.84
CA PHE A 276 5.18 17.67 24.91
C PHE A 276 6.09 17.57 26.14
N MET A 277 7.40 17.39 25.96
CA MET A 277 8.37 17.41 27.07
C MET A 277 8.39 18.77 27.77
N GLU A 278 8.45 19.87 27.02
CA GLU A 278 8.46 21.23 27.56
C GLU A 278 7.18 21.56 28.35
N THR A 279 6.01 21.23 27.78
CA THR A 279 4.72 21.42 28.47
C THR A 279 4.58 20.54 29.74
N SER A 280 5.24 19.40 29.75
CA SER A 280 5.28 18.49 30.90
C SER A 280 6.35 18.87 31.95
N GLY A 281 7.11 19.96 31.72
CA GLY A 281 8.14 20.45 32.65
C GLY A 281 9.45 19.64 32.59
N VAL A 282 9.70 18.89 31.50
CA VAL A 282 10.97 18.17 31.31
C VAL A 282 11.97 19.06 30.60
N ALA A 283 13.12 19.29 31.23
CA ALA A 283 14.20 20.04 30.58
C ALA A 283 14.97 19.15 29.57
N VAL A 284 14.96 19.54 28.30
CA VAL A 284 15.71 18.88 27.24
C VAL A 284 17.01 19.64 27.00
N SER A 285 18.16 18.97 27.10
CA SER A 285 19.46 19.59 26.85
C SER A 285 19.65 19.91 25.36
N GLU A 286 20.44 20.94 25.05
CA GLU A 286 20.75 21.33 23.67
C GLU A 286 21.45 20.20 22.88
N GLU A 287 22.19 19.34 23.56
CA GLU A 287 22.81 18.15 22.98
C GLU A 287 21.75 17.17 22.47
N MET A 288 20.70 16.89 23.29
CA MET A 288 19.60 16.00 22.91
C MET A 288 18.72 16.61 21.84
N LYS A 289 18.45 17.91 21.88
CA LYS A 289 17.71 18.64 20.83
C LYS A 289 18.45 18.54 19.48
N SER A 290 19.74 18.85 19.46
CA SER A 290 20.53 18.78 18.25
C SER A 290 20.71 17.33 17.74
N GLY A 291 20.80 16.35 18.63
CA GLY A 291 20.80 14.93 18.29
C GLY A 291 19.48 14.50 17.62
N ALA A 292 18.36 14.86 18.23
CA ALA A 292 17.03 14.57 17.68
C ALA A 292 16.80 15.28 16.32
N ALA A 293 17.24 16.55 16.19
CA ALA A 293 17.13 17.30 14.94
C ALA A 293 17.88 16.62 13.78
N ARG A 294 19.12 16.14 14.02
CA ARG A 294 19.88 15.38 13.01
C ARG A 294 19.18 14.10 12.60
N LEU A 295 18.61 13.35 13.55
CA LEU A 295 17.84 12.15 13.24
C LEU A 295 16.61 12.47 12.41
N ALA A 296 15.93 13.60 12.69
CA ALA A 296 14.79 14.06 11.89
C ALA A 296 15.20 14.48 10.47
N GLU A 297 16.35 15.14 10.29
CA GLU A 297 16.93 15.47 8.97
C GLU A 297 17.22 14.20 8.14
N ASP A 298 17.61 13.11 8.81
CA ASP A 298 17.79 11.77 8.19
C ASP A 298 16.46 11.05 7.88
N GLY A 299 15.31 11.71 8.08
CA GLY A 299 13.97 11.15 7.81
C GLY A 299 13.46 10.20 8.88
N LYS A 300 14.05 10.20 10.08
CA LYS A 300 13.63 9.38 11.21
C LYS A 300 12.69 10.18 12.13
N THR A 301 11.89 9.49 12.92
CA THR A 301 11.00 10.12 13.89
C THR A 301 11.60 9.98 15.31
N PRO A 302 12.16 11.06 15.89
CA PRO A 302 12.69 11.03 17.25
C PRO A 302 11.57 11.16 18.28
N LEU A 303 11.56 10.27 19.28
CA LEU A 303 10.71 10.32 20.46
C LEU A 303 11.58 10.57 21.69
N PHE A 304 11.25 11.61 22.45
CA PHE A 304 11.85 11.90 23.75
C PHE A 304 11.20 11.05 24.82
N ILE A 305 12.00 10.45 25.69
CA ILE A 305 11.53 9.60 26.80
C ILE A 305 11.99 10.23 28.11
N ALA A 306 11.07 10.38 29.07
CA ALA A 306 11.38 10.98 30.38
C ALA A 306 10.74 10.21 31.53
N ALA A 307 11.33 10.36 32.72
CA ALA A 307 10.80 9.88 34.00
C ALA A 307 10.71 11.05 34.97
N GLY A 308 9.50 11.39 35.40
CA GLY A 308 9.22 12.61 36.16
C GLY A 308 9.60 13.85 35.34
N THR A 309 10.54 14.64 35.84
CA THR A 309 11.09 15.82 35.15
C THR A 309 12.46 15.57 34.49
N SER A 310 12.96 14.34 34.55
CA SER A 310 14.30 13.99 34.05
C SER A 310 14.18 13.32 32.67
N LEU A 311 14.85 13.88 31.67
CA LEU A 311 14.97 13.24 30.36
C LEU A 311 15.85 11.98 30.48
N LEU A 312 15.36 10.85 29.99
CA LEU A 312 16.10 9.59 29.91
C LEU A 312 16.87 9.47 28.60
N GLY A 313 16.31 9.98 27.50
CA GLY A 313 16.97 9.93 26.20
C GLY A 313 15.98 10.14 25.04
N VAL A 314 16.45 9.82 23.84
CA VAL A 314 15.70 9.89 22.57
C VAL A 314 15.80 8.53 21.87
N ILE A 315 14.66 8.02 21.43
CA ILE A 315 14.59 6.83 20.56
C ILE A 315 14.10 7.27 19.19
N ALA A 316 14.85 6.94 18.13
CA ALA A 316 14.44 7.22 16.77
C ALA A 316 13.86 5.97 16.11
N VAL A 317 12.77 6.19 15.39
CA VAL A 317 12.07 5.15 14.62
C VAL A 317 12.00 5.57 13.15
N ALA A 318 12.29 4.66 12.23
CA ALA A 318 12.17 4.86 10.79
C ALA A 318 11.56 3.63 10.10
#